data_6e8e7762237580cbc89e58100dd837fc
#
_entry.id   6e8e7762237580cbc89e58100dd837fc
#
_cell.length_a   1.000
_cell.length_b   1.000
_cell.length_c   1.000
_cell.angle_alpha   90.00
_cell.angle_beta   90.00
_cell.angle_gamma   90.00
#
_symmetry.space_group_name_H-M   'P 1'
#
loop_
_entity.id
_entity.type
_entity.pdbx_description
1 polymer ?
#
loop_
_entity_poly.entity_id
_entity_poly.type
_entity_poly.pdbx_seq_one_letter_code
_entity_poly.pdbx_strand_id
1 'polypeptide(L)'
;LRVAAIYGANASGKSNFVWALQLFGRIVSQSLNNVDDGAESVLKKCSKPFSFEENKGNSEFESVQILRDEEYQYGFEYNSEKIVMEWLYRKSLKTNRKVTIFERTMQKVNLGVYVRKKCEAYKDQIPPETLLLSFFNKLKLKTDIFKTVYSGITDVLVFMSDDYEDTRFLDALLPKVIDGKKEKLLEFLTAIDIGIKDITYKEKETLFFTFHKGADGELYPLNLYDESEGTIKSIMLFIHAHMAIINDYVLVMD
;
A
#
# COMPACT_ATOMS: atom_id res chain seq x y z
N LEU A 1 10.02 4.33 -17.12
CA LEU A 1 9.24 4.72 -15.93
C LEU A 1 8.04 5.53 -16.36
N ARG A 2 6.85 5.16 -15.90
CA ARG A 2 5.65 6.00 -16.07
C ARG A 2 5.56 6.84 -14.80
N VAL A 3 5.56 8.16 -14.96
CA VAL A 3 5.48 9.11 -13.86
C VAL A 3 4.28 10.01 -14.09
N ALA A 4 3.49 10.23 -13.06
CA ALA A 4 2.42 11.23 -13.04
C ALA A 4 2.69 12.22 -11.90
N ALA A 5 2.47 13.50 -12.14
CA ALA A 5 2.58 14.54 -11.12
C ALA A 5 1.21 15.21 -10.93
N ILE A 6 0.79 15.36 -9.68
CA ILE A 6 -0.48 15.98 -9.30
C ILE A 6 -0.19 17.36 -8.72
N TYR A 7 -0.71 18.39 -9.34
CA TYR A 7 -0.57 19.79 -8.93
C TYR A 7 -1.92 20.37 -8.50
N GLY A 8 -1.89 21.30 -7.58
CA GLY A 8 -3.08 22.01 -7.12
C GLY A 8 -2.73 22.99 -6.00
N ALA A 9 -3.65 23.91 -5.72
CA ALA A 9 -3.52 24.87 -4.61
C ALA A 9 -3.40 24.16 -3.25
N ASN A 10 -2.92 24.86 -2.23
CA ASN A 10 -2.96 24.36 -0.86
C ASN A 10 -4.42 24.05 -0.47
N ALA A 11 -4.62 23.01 0.33
CA ALA A 11 -5.94 22.51 0.73
C ALA A 11 -6.85 22.02 -0.43
N SER A 12 -6.32 21.78 -1.63
CA SER A 12 -7.10 21.23 -2.78
C SER A 12 -7.34 19.72 -2.70
N GLY A 13 -6.88 19.05 -1.65
CA GLY A 13 -7.10 17.61 -1.44
C GLY A 13 -6.01 16.69 -2.01
N LYS A 14 -4.83 17.20 -2.38
CA LYS A 14 -3.73 16.36 -2.91
C LYS A 14 -3.33 15.25 -1.94
N SER A 15 -3.04 15.60 -0.70
CA SER A 15 -2.70 14.62 0.36
C SER A 15 -3.87 13.68 0.67
N ASN A 16 -5.12 14.17 0.59
CA ASN A 16 -6.31 13.32 0.74
C ASN A 16 -6.39 12.24 -0.36
N PHE A 17 -5.97 12.55 -1.59
CA PHE A 17 -5.88 11.55 -2.66
C PHE A 17 -4.86 10.46 -2.33
N VAL A 18 -3.68 10.84 -1.83
CA VAL A 18 -2.64 9.89 -1.41
C VAL A 18 -3.14 9.02 -0.25
N TRP A 19 -3.78 9.63 0.74
CA TRP A 19 -4.42 8.90 1.85
C TRP A 19 -5.53 7.96 1.39
N ALA A 20 -6.33 8.36 0.40
CA ALA A 20 -7.36 7.49 -0.16
C ALA A 20 -6.77 6.23 -0.80
N LEU A 21 -5.64 6.35 -1.53
CA LEU A 21 -4.92 5.20 -2.09
C LEU A 21 -4.39 4.27 -0.99
N GLN A 22 -3.77 4.84 0.04
CA GLN A 22 -3.29 4.07 1.20
C GLN A 22 -4.44 3.35 1.90
N LEU A 23 -5.56 4.06 2.10
CA LEU A 23 -6.74 3.53 2.76
C LEU A 23 -7.39 2.39 1.97
N PHE A 24 -7.49 2.54 0.66
CA PHE A 24 -7.98 1.51 -0.25
C PHE A 24 -7.17 0.21 -0.10
N GLY A 25 -5.85 0.28 -0.23
CA GLY A 25 -4.94 -0.85 -0.03
C GLY A 25 -5.03 -1.45 1.37
N ARG A 26 -5.16 -0.61 2.41
CA ARG A 26 -5.30 -1.04 3.80
C ARG A 26 -6.58 -1.82 4.05
N ILE A 27 -7.74 -1.35 3.55
CA ILE A 27 -9.01 -2.08 3.71
C ILE A 27 -8.92 -3.43 2.99
N VAL A 28 -8.40 -3.47 1.75
CA VAL A 28 -8.23 -4.70 0.99
C VAL A 28 -7.30 -5.69 1.71
N SER A 29 -6.17 -5.23 2.26
CA SER A 29 -5.20 -6.12 2.93
C SER A 29 -5.65 -6.59 4.31
N GLN A 30 -6.44 -5.80 5.04
CA GLN A 30 -6.73 -6.03 6.46
C GLN A 30 -8.18 -6.46 6.77
N SER A 31 -9.11 -6.45 5.80
CA SER A 31 -10.52 -6.80 6.05
C SER A 31 -10.74 -8.21 6.60
N LEU A 32 -9.77 -9.11 6.41
CA LEU A 32 -9.78 -10.46 6.98
C LEU A 32 -9.27 -10.57 8.41
N ASN A 33 -8.52 -9.58 8.90
CA ASN A 33 -7.84 -9.67 10.19
C ASN A 33 -8.73 -9.31 11.38
N ASN A 34 -9.98 -8.91 11.12
CA ASN A 34 -10.88 -8.39 12.16
C ASN A 34 -11.70 -9.47 12.88
N VAL A 35 -11.51 -10.76 12.54
CA VAL A 35 -12.44 -11.82 12.94
C VAL A 35 -12.14 -12.39 14.33
N ASP A 36 -10.94 -12.18 14.90
CA ASP A 36 -10.49 -13.04 16.01
C ASP A 36 -10.28 -12.41 17.40
N ASP A 37 -10.23 -11.06 17.62
CA ASP A 37 -9.72 -10.58 18.91
C ASP A 37 -10.44 -9.39 19.58
N GLY A 38 -11.69 -9.12 19.27
CA GLY A 38 -12.37 -7.95 19.87
C GLY A 38 -11.74 -6.60 19.49
N ALA A 39 -10.78 -6.62 18.57
CA ALA A 39 -10.15 -5.43 18.01
C ALA A 39 -11.14 -4.69 17.10
N GLU A 40 -11.10 -3.38 17.16
CA GLU A 40 -11.91 -2.53 16.31
C GLU A 40 -11.66 -2.82 14.83
N SER A 41 -12.74 -3.08 14.06
CA SER A 41 -12.62 -3.47 12.64
C SER A 41 -11.90 -2.42 11.80
N VAL A 42 -11.22 -2.83 10.73
CA VAL A 42 -10.55 -1.90 9.81
C VAL A 42 -11.57 -0.92 9.22
N LEU A 43 -12.79 -1.35 8.94
CA LEU A 43 -13.84 -0.49 8.40
C LEU A 43 -14.18 0.65 9.35
N LYS A 44 -14.28 0.36 10.66
CA LYS A 44 -14.59 1.39 11.66
C LYS A 44 -13.45 2.38 11.80
N LYS A 45 -12.20 1.92 11.82
CA LYS A 45 -11.00 2.78 11.84
C LYS A 45 -10.90 3.66 10.59
N CYS A 46 -11.35 3.14 9.45
CA CYS A 46 -11.23 3.78 8.15
C CYS A 46 -12.47 4.57 7.71
N SER A 47 -13.59 4.44 8.43
CA SER A 47 -14.83 5.18 8.14
C SER A 47 -14.74 6.60 8.70
N LYS A 48 -14.39 7.56 7.82
CA LYS A 48 -14.35 9.00 8.15
C LYS A 48 -15.22 9.75 7.14
N PRO A 49 -16.56 9.72 7.28
CA PRO A 49 -17.45 10.43 6.37
C PRO A 49 -17.22 11.95 6.45
N PHE A 50 -17.54 12.64 5.37
CA PHE A 50 -17.38 14.09 5.31
C PHE A 50 -18.18 14.78 6.41
N SER A 51 -17.51 15.64 7.20
CA SER A 51 -18.07 16.18 8.44
C SER A 51 -19.23 17.15 8.24
N PHE A 52 -19.37 17.72 7.03
CA PHE A 52 -20.41 18.71 6.70
C PHE A 52 -21.65 18.10 6.03
N GLU A 53 -21.69 16.78 5.84
CA GLU A 53 -22.90 16.09 5.38
C GLU A 53 -23.77 15.67 6.56
N GLU A 54 -25.05 16.06 6.52
CA GLU A 54 -26.04 15.66 7.54
C GLU A 54 -26.32 14.15 7.48
N ASN A 55 -26.40 13.58 6.28
CA ASN A 55 -26.51 12.15 6.06
C ASN A 55 -25.11 11.58 5.79
N LYS A 56 -24.50 10.98 6.81
CA LYS A 56 -23.24 10.26 6.68
C LYS A 56 -23.47 9.03 5.80
N GLY A 57 -23.31 9.22 4.49
CA GLY A 57 -23.41 8.15 3.50
C GLY A 57 -22.32 7.10 3.65
N ASN A 58 -22.41 6.06 2.83
CA ASN A 58 -21.34 5.08 2.72
C ASN A 58 -20.14 5.69 1.98
N SER A 59 -18.95 5.16 2.23
CA SER A 59 -17.75 5.49 1.45
C SER A 59 -17.57 4.48 0.32
N GLU A 60 -17.09 4.94 -0.83
CA GLU A 60 -16.88 4.10 -2.02
C GLU A 60 -15.44 4.22 -2.51
N PHE A 61 -14.87 3.10 -2.91
CA PHE A 61 -13.61 3.02 -3.66
C PHE A 61 -13.81 2.24 -4.94
N GLU A 62 -13.26 2.74 -6.03
CA GLU A 62 -13.17 2.01 -7.29
C GLU A 62 -11.83 2.25 -7.97
N SER A 63 -11.26 1.22 -8.54
CA SER A 63 -10.09 1.30 -9.40
C SER A 63 -10.28 0.53 -10.70
N VAL A 64 -9.72 1.07 -11.78
CA VAL A 64 -9.60 0.40 -13.07
C VAL A 64 -8.12 0.22 -13.37
N GLN A 65 -7.70 -1.02 -13.57
CA GLN A 65 -6.29 -1.36 -13.74
C GLN A 65 -6.10 -2.30 -14.93
N ILE A 66 -5.02 -2.10 -15.68
CA ILE A 66 -4.59 -3.04 -16.71
C ILE A 66 -3.52 -3.94 -16.09
N LEU A 67 -3.86 -5.21 -15.90
CA LEU A 67 -2.99 -6.21 -15.30
C LEU A 67 -2.92 -7.43 -16.24
N ARG A 68 -1.71 -7.81 -16.66
CA ARG A 68 -1.50 -8.97 -17.55
C ARG A 68 -2.35 -8.94 -18.82
N ASP A 69 -2.41 -7.81 -19.53
CA ASP A 69 -3.18 -7.60 -20.78
C ASP A 69 -4.71 -7.70 -20.64
N GLU A 70 -5.23 -7.65 -19.41
CA GLU A 70 -6.66 -7.58 -19.10
C GLU A 70 -6.95 -6.33 -18.27
N GLU A 71 -8.09 -5.69 -18.51
CA GLU A 71 -8.59 -4.59 -17.70
C GLU A 71 -9.45 -5.16 -16.56
N TYR A 72 -9.15 -4.78 -15.32
CA TYR A 72 -9.93 -5.12 -14.14
C TYR A 72 -10.52 -3.86 -13.54
N GLN A 73 -11.84 -3.87 -13.33
CA GLN A 73 -12.57 -2.84 -12.59
C GLN A 73 -13.01 -3.47 -11.27
N TYR A 74 -12.45 -2.99 -10.17
CA TYR A 74 -12.75 -3.47 -8.83
C TYR A 74 -13.14 -2.30 -7.94
N GLY A 75 -14.20 -2.48 -7.15
CA GLY A 75 -14.63 -1.50 -6.19
C GLY A 75 -15.50 -2.09 -5.09
N PHE A 76 -15.70 -1.27 -4.06
CA PHE A 76 -16.60 -1.58 -2.95
C PHE A 76 -17.15 -0.31 -2.31
N GLU A 77 -18.34 -0.44 -1.75
CA GLU A 77 -19.01 0.54 -0.90
C GLU A 77 -19.11 -0.01 0.51
N TYR A 78 -18.79 0.81 1.51
CA TYR A 78 -18.74 0.38 2.90
C TYR A 78 -19.16 1.48 3.89
N ASN A 79 -19.50 1.08 5.10
CA ASN A 79 -19.61 1.95 6.25
C ASN A 79 -18.81 1.40 7.44
N SER A 80 -18.97 1.98 8.62
CA SER A 80 -18.21 1.55 9.81
C SER A 80 -18.48 0.12 10.27
N GLU A 81 -19.53 -0.54 9.77
CA GLU A 81 -20.00 -1.84 10.25
C GLU A 81 -19.82 -2.95 9.22
N LYS A 82 -19.98 -2.64 7.91
CA LYS A 82 -20.04 -3.67 6.87
C LYS A 82 -19.69 -3.16 5.47
N ILE A 83 -19.41 -4.11 4.61
CA ILE A 83 -19.38 -3.92 3.16
C ILE A 83 -20.82 -3.93 2.65
N VAL A 84 -21.22 -2.85 1.99
CA VAL A 84 -22.57 -2.66 1.45
C VAL A 84 -22.66 -3.23 0.05
N MET A 85 -21.69 -2.90 -0.80
CA MET A 85 -21.54 -3.43 -2.15
C MET A 85 -20.08 -3.78 -2.42
N GLU A 86 -19.85 -4.77 -3.30
CA GLU A 86 -18.51 -5.10 -3.79
C GLU A 86 -18.65 -5.69 -5.20
N TRP A 87 -17.78 -5.28 -6.13
CA TRP A 87 -17.81 -5.76 -7.50
C TRP A 87 -16.42 -5.97 -8.07
N LEU A 88 -16.32 -6.95 -8.96
CA LEU A 88 -15.13 -7.20 -9.75
C LEU A 88 -15.56 -7.58 -11.17
N TYR A 89 -15.11 -6.80 -12.13
CA TYR A 89 -15.27 -7.06 -13.55
C TYR A 89 -13.91 -7.24 -14.21
N ARG A 90 -13.89 -8.03 -15.27
CA ARG A 90 -12.74 -8.20 -16.14
C ARG A 90 -13.14 -7.91 -17.57
N LYS A 91 -12.30 -7.18 -18.30
CA LYS A 91 -12.49 -6.89 -19.69
C LYS A 91 -11.25 -7.25 -20.50
N SER A 92 -11.42 -8.05 -21.54
CA SER A 92 -10.33 -8.42 -22.44
C SER A 92 -9.97 -7.24 -23.33
N LEU A 93 -8.70 -6.81 -23.32
CA LEU A 93 -8.22 -5.75 -24.22
C LEU A 93 -8.23 -6.18 -25.69
N LYS A 94 -8.15 -7.50 -25.97
CA LYS A 94 -8.17 -8.04 -27.34
C LYS A 94 -9.57 -8.05 -27.96
N THR A 95 -10.57 -8.46 -27.17
CA THR A 95 -11.94 -8.68 -27.68
C THR A 95 -12.92 -7.60 -27.22
N ASN A 96 -12.49 -6.71 -26.34
CA ASN A 96 -13.31 -5.67 -25.68
C ASN A 96 -14.52 -6.24 -24.91
N ARG A 97 -14.52 -7.55 -24.61
CA ARG A 97 -15.60 -8.24 -23.90
C ARG A 97 -15.44 -8.06 -22.39
N LYS A 98 -16.43 -7.45 -21.74
CA LYS A 98 -16.54 -7.33 -20.27
C LYS A 98 -17.29 -8.53 -19.72
N VAL A 99 -16.81 -9.08 -18.59
CA VAL A 99 -17.43 -10.18 -17.85
C VAL A 99 -17.44 -9.88 -16.36
N THR A 100 -18.50 -10.27 -15.68
CA THR A 100 -18.59 -10.22 -14.23
C THR A 100 -17.79 -11.38 -13.63
N ILE A 101 -16.89 -11.06 -12.69
CA ILE A 101 -16.21 -12.07 -11.86
C ILE A 101 -17.04 -12.32 -10.62
N PHE A 102 -17.43 -11.27 -9.91
CA PHE A 102 -18.45 -11.32 -8.86
C PHE A 102 -19.10 -9.95 -8.63
N GLU A 103 -20.26 -9.99 -8.02
CA GLU A 103 -20.96 -8.84 -7.44
C GLU A 103 -21.54 -9.24 -6.08
N ARG A 104 -21.50 -8.34 -5.13
CA ARG A 104 -22.10 -8.48 -3.80
C ARG A 104 -22.95 -7.27 -3.51
N THR A 105 -24.14 -7.49 -3.01
CA THR A 105 -25.00 -6.46 -2.42
C THR A 105 -25.45 -6.98 -1.06
N MET A 106 -24.99 -6.34 -0.01
CA MET A 106 -25.14 -6.81 1.37
C MET A 106 -24.58 -8.25 1.53
N GLN A 107 -25.43 -9.22 1.86
CA GLN A 107 -25.04 -10.64 2.00
C GLN A 107 -25.29 -11.46 0.72
N LYS A 108 -25.93 -10.88 -0.30
CA LYS A 108 -26.21 -11.58 -1.54
C LYS A 108 -25.01 -11.51 -2.48
N VAL A 109 -24.41 -12.65 -2.74
CA VAL A 109 -23.24 -12.80 -3.64
C VAL A 109 -23.65 -13.44 -4.94
N ASN A 110 -23.35 -12.78 -6.06
CA ASN A 110 -23.50 -13.29 -7.42
C ASN A 110 -22.10 -13.59 -7.99
N LEU A 111 -21.84 -14.85 -8.31
CA LEU A 111 -20.56 -15.32 -8.84
C LEU A 111 -20.63 -15.51 -10.35
N GLY A 112 -19.71 -14.90 -11.07
CA GLY A 112 -19.54 -15.09 -12.50
C GLY A 112 -19.07 -16.50 -12.87
N VAL A 113 -19.28 -16.87 -14.14
CA VAL A 113 -19.02 -18.24 -14.64
C VAL A 113 -17.58 -18.71 -14.45
N TYR A 114 -16.61 -17.78 -14.45
CA TYR A 114 -15.18 -18.12 -14.34
C TYR A 114 -14.77 -18.57 -12.94
N VAL A 115 -15.49 -18.15 -11.90
CA VAL A 115 -15.14 -18.41 -10.50
C VAL A 115 -16.22 -19.21 -9.75
N ARG A 116 -17.46 -19.28 -10.27
CA ARG A 116 -18.60 -19.91 -9.60
C ARG A 116 -18.26 -21.29 -9.05
N LYS A 117 -17.78 -22.20 -9.90
CA LYS A 117 -17.44 -23.58 -9.52
C LYS A 117 -16.46 -23.68 -8.34
N LYS A 118 -15.59 -22.67 -8.18
CA LYS A 118 -14.53 -22.66 -7.16
C LYS A 118 -14.92 -21.92 -5.88
N CYS A 119 -15.84 -20.97 -5.99
CA CYS A 119 -16.21 -20.05 -4.90
C CYS A 119 -17.56 -20.35 -4.28
N GLU A 120 -18.45 -21.09 -4.97
CA GLU A 120 -19.84 -21.31 -4.56
C GLU A 120 -19.97 -21.87 -3.13
N ALA A 121 -19.11 -22.81 -2.75
CA ALA A 121 -19.14 -23.43 -1.41
C ALA A 121 -18.77 -22.47 -0.27
N TYR A 122 -18.20 -21.33 -0.57
CA TYR A 122 -17.65 -20.39 0.43
C TYR A 122 -18.41 -19.08 0.53
N LYS A 123 -19.26 -18.75 -0.46
CA LYS A 123 -19.89 -17.43 -0.60
C LYS A 123 -20.74 -16.99 0.59
N ASP A 124 -21.38 -17.98 1.27
CA ASP A 124 -22.28 -17.73 2.39
C ASP A 124 -21.56 -17.75 3.76
N GLN A 125 -20.23 -17.95 3.77
CA GLN A 125 -19.39 -18.01 4.97
C GLN A 125 -18.61 -16.71 5.23
N ILE A 126 -18.81 -15.69 4.40
CA ILE A 126 -18.01 -14.48 4.42
C ILE A 126 -18.64 -13.46 5.38
N PRO A 127 -17.91 -13.02 6.41
CA PRO A 127 -18.39 -12.01 7.34
C PRO A 127 -18.79 -10.71 6.63
N PRO A 128 -19.76 -9.96 7.19
CA PRO A 128 -20.24 -8.71 6.60
C PRO A 128 -19.16 -7.66 6.36
N GLU A 129 -18.18 -7.61 7.25
CA GLU A 129 -17.05 -6.66 7.23
C GLU A 129 -15.88 -7.09 6.34
N THR A 130 -15.92 -8.31 5.81
CA THR A 130 -14.81 -8.87 5.01
C THR A 130 -15.08 -8.72 3.51
N LEU A 131 -14.09 -8.26 2.76
CA LEU A 131 -14.13 -8.20 1.30
C LEU A 131 -14.02 -9.59 0.67
N LEU A 132 -14.84 -9.85 -0.36
CA LEU A 132 -14.78 -11.08 -1.18
C LEU A 132 -13.41 -11.28 -1.82
N LEU A 133 -12.84 -10.20 -2.36
CA LEU A 133 -11.52 -10.24 -2.98
C LEU A 133 -10.46 -10.77 -2.01
N SER A 134 -10.43 -10.23 -0.79
CA SER A 134 -9.46 -10.59 0.24
C SER A 134 -9.67 -12.02 0.73
N PHE A 135 -10.92 -12.41 0.93
CA PHE A 135 -11.28 -13.74 1.35
C PHE A 135 -10.89 -14.80 0.31
N PHE A 136 -11.30 -14.63 -0.96
CA PHE A 136 -10.98 -15.57 -2.01
C PHE A 136 -9.49 -15.61 -2.36
N ASN A 137 -8.77 -14.49 -2.22
CA ASN A 137 -7.32 -14.46 -2.35
C ASN A 137 -6.64 -15.35 -1.30
N LYS A 138 -7.08 -15.30 -0.03
CA LYS A 138 -6.52 -16.11 1.06
C LYS A 138 -6.76 -17.61 0.87
N LEU A 139 -7.88 -18.01 0.27
CA LEU A 139 -8.18 -19.41 0.01
C LEU A 139 -7.27 -20.08 -1.03
N LYS A 140 -6.41 -19.34 -1.73
CA LYS A 140 -5.49 -19.86 -2.76
C LYS A 140 -6.19 -20.78 -3.76
N LEU A 141 -7.38 -20.37 -4.20
CA LEU A 141 -8.16 -21.12 -5.20
C LEU A 141 -7.34 -21.27 -6.49
N LYS A 142 -7.62 -22.35 -7.26
CA LYS A 142 -6.96 -22.59 -8.56
C LYS A 142 -7.39 -21.55 -9.62
N THR A 143 -7.18 -20.27 -9.33
CA THR A 143 -7.41 -19.12 -10.22
C THR A 143 -6.51 -17.96 -9.78
N ASP A 144 -5.86 -17.32 -10.74
CA ASP A 144 -4.97 -16.18 -10.46
C ASP A 144 -5.72 -14.84 -10.39
N ILE A 145 -7.01 -14.81 -10.72
CA ILE A 145 -7.79 -13.56 -10.82
C ILE A 145 -7.74 -12.77 -9.51
N PHE A 146 -8.05 -13.43 -8.39
CA PHE A 146 -8.10 -12.76 -7.08
C PHE A 146 -6.71 -12.28 -6.66
N LYS A 147 -5.68 -13.11 -6.83
CA LYS A 147 -4.29 -12.72 -6.53
C LYS A 147 -3.86 -11.55 -7.41
N THR A 148 -4.14 -11.59 -8.71
CA THR A 148 -3.75 -10.54 -9.66
C THR A 148 -4.35 -9.19 -9.28
N VAL A 149 -5.66 -9.14 -8.97
CA VAL A 149 -6.33 -7.88 -8.59
C VAL A 149 -5.92 -7.43 -7.19
N TYR A 150 -5.83 -8.37 -6.24
CA TYR A 150 -5.37 -8.08 -4.88
C TYR A 150 -3.98 -7.43 -4.89
N SER A 151 -3.00 -8.05 -5.57
CA SER A 151 -1.66 -7.50 -5.71
C SER A 151 -1.68 -6.15 -6.43
N GLY A 152 -2.44 -5.98 -7.49
CA GLY A 152 -2.54 -4.70 -8.19
C GLY A 152 -2.99 -3.53 -7.30
N ILE A 153 -3.73 -3.82 -6.21
CA ILE A 153 -4.18 -2.82 -5.24
C ILE A 153 -3.19 -2.68 -4.07
N THR A 154 -2.64 -3.80 -3.59
CA THR A 154 -1.79 -3.81 -2.39
C THR A 154 -0.31 -3.58 -2.67
N ASP A 155 0.15 -3.77 -3.92
CA ASP A 155 1.53 -3.54 -4.34
C ASP A 155 1.76 -2.04 -4.67
N VAL A 156 1.15 -1.16 -3.88
CA VAL A 156 1.31 0.29 -3.90
C VAL A 156 2.02 0.72 -2.61
N LEU A 157 3.20 1.32 -2.77
CA LEU A 157 3.95 1.90 -1.67
C LEU A 157 3.61 3.39 -1.58
N VAL A 158 3.17 3.82 -0.41
CA VAL A 158 2.89 5.23 -0.14
C VAL A 158 3.95 5.77 0.80
N PHE A 159 4.60 6.85 0.38
CA PHE A 159 5.56 7.61 1.18
C PHE A 159 4.98 8.99 1.46
N MET A 160 4.66 9.25 2.73
CA MET A 160 4.17 10.54 3.21
C MET A 160 5.32 11.30 3.85
N SER A 161 5.34 12.61 3.69
CA SER A 161 6.38 13.47 4.27
C SER A 161 6.42 13.40 5.81
N ASP A 162 5.31 13.05 6.44
CA ASP A 162 5.16 12.96 7.90
C ASP A 162 5.50 11.56 8.47
N ASP A 163 5.74 10.56 7.61
CA ASP A 163 6.03 9.18 8.03
C ASP A 163 7.43 9.01 8.64
N TYR A 164 8.28 10.04 8.64
CA TYR A 164 9.66 9.96 9.15
C TYR A 164 9.74 9.67 10.66
N GLU A 165 8.68 9.93 11.42
CA GLU A 165 8.60 9.59 12.85
C GLU A 165 8.36 8.09 13.09
N ASP A 166 7.88 7.34 12.09
CA ASP A 166 7.72 5.89 12.20
C ASP A 166 9.03 5.17 11.87
N THR A 167 9.92 5.07 12.86
CA THR A 167 11.21 4.39 12.73
C THR A 167 11.11 2.90 12.44
N ARG A 168 9.96 2.26 12.69
CA ARG A 168 9.76 0.81 12.49
C ARG A 168 10.05 0.37 11.06
N PHE A 169 9.76 1.24 10.09
CA PHE A 169 10.06 0.96 8.68
C PHE A 169 11.58 0.95 8.42
N LEU A 170 12.31 1.92 8.98
CA LEU A 170 13.77 1.96 8.90
C LEU A 170 14.39 0.76 9.62
N ASP A 171 13.97 0.47 10.85
CA ASP A 171 14.48 -0.65 11.65
C ASP A 171 14.34 -2.00 10.93
N ALA A 172 13.26 -2.19 10.19
CA ALA A 172 12.98 -3.43 9.48
C ALA A 172 13.74 -3.59 8.15
N LEU A 173 13.99 -2.50 7.43
CA LEU A 173 14.46 -2.54 6.04
C LEU A 173 15.87 -1.99 5.85
N LEU A 174 16.30 -1.01 6.62
CA LEU A 174 17.62 -0.40 6.47
C LEU A 174 18.77 -1.43 6.65
N PRO A 175 18.72 -2.40 7.60
CA PRO A 175 19.73 -3.44 7.68
C PRO A 175 19.92 -4.19 6.35
N LYS A 176 18.82 -4.58 5.71
CA LYS A 176 18.85 -5.31 4.43
C LYS A 176 19.45 -4.47 3.30
N VAL A 177 19.21 -3.16 3.34
CA VAL A 177 19.80 -2.23 2.36
C VAL A 177 21.29 -2.06 2.62
N ILE A 178 21.72 -1.91 3.88
CA ILE A 178 23.13 -1.81 4.25
C ILE A 178 23.86 -3.09 3.82
N ASP A 179 23.32 -4.27 4.09
CA ASP A 179 23.97 -5.53 3.73
C ASP A 179 24.04 -5.79 2.22
N GLY A 180 23.02 -5.37 1.50
CA GLY A 180 22.91 -5.73 0.08
C GLY A 180 23.09 -4.61 -0.93
N LYS A 181 22.92 -3.34 -0.54
CA LYS A 181 22.86 -2.17 -1.45
C LYS A 181 23.47 -0.90 -0.87
N LYS A 182 24.35 -1.02 0.12
CA LYS A 182 25.02 0.10 0.81
C LYS A 182 25.64 1.10 -0.16
N GLU A 183 26.38 0.60 -1.15
CA GLU A 183 27.06 1.46 -2.13
C GLU A 183 26.07 2.33 -2.90
N LYS A 184 24.95 1.76 -3.36
CA LYS A 184 23.90 2.51 -4.08
C LYS A 184 23.20 3.55 -3.19
N LEU A 185 23.01 3.25 -1.90
CA LEU A 185 22.48 4.20 -0.95
C LEU A 185 23.48 5.38 -0.79
N LEU A 186 24.75 5.11 -0.61
CA LEU A 186 25.78 6.15 -0.47
C LEU A 186 25.95 6.97 -1.74
N GLU A 187 25.88 6.35 -2.93
CA GLU A 187 25.85 7.06 -4.22
C GLU A 187 24.66 8.02 -4.31
N PHE A 188 23.47 7.56 -3.94
CA PHE A 188 22.26 8.38 -3.92
C PHE A 188 22.39 9.57 -2.96
N LEU A 189 22.82 9.34 -1.71
CA LEU A 189 23.02 10.38 -0.70
C LEU A 189 24.07 11.41 -1.16
N THR A 190 25.13 10.96 -1.80
CA THR A 190 26.16 11.85 -2.39
C THR A 190 25.57 12.68 -3.54
N ALA A 191 24.75 12.08 -4.40
CA ALA A 191 24.14 12.77 -5.54
C ALA A 191 23.18 13.91 -5.14
N ILE A 192 22.60 13.85 -3.94
CA ILE A 192 21.73 14.89 -3.38
C ILE A 192 22.45 15.76 -2.33
N ASP A 193 23.79 15.76 -2.36
CA ASP A 193 24.67 16.58 -1.51
C ASP A 193 24.54 16.32 0.00
N ILE A 194 24.21 15.10 0.38
CA ILE A 194 24.25 14.67 1.79
C ILE A 194 25.64 14.13 2.10
N GLY A 195 26.31 14.75 3.06
CA GLY A 195 27.72 14.56 3.39
C GLY A 195 28.10 13.20 4.01
N ILE A 196 27.19 12.23 4.09
CA ILE A 196 27.42 10.90 4.67
C ILE A 196 28.43 10.11 3.83
N LYS A 197 29.46 9.57 4.46
CA LYS A 197 30.53 8.80 3.83
C LYS A 197 30.41 7.30 4.05
N ASP A 198 29.77 6.90 5.14
CA ASP A 198 29.47 5.51 5.45
C ASP A 198 28.23 5.40 6.32
N ILE A 199 27.62 4.22 6.35
CA ILE A 199 26.50 3.87 7.20
C ILE A 199 26.66 2.44 7.70
N THR A 200 26.44 2.23 9.00
CA THR A 200 26.52 0.90 9.65
C THR A 200 25.38 0.69 10.64
N TYR A 201 25.18 -0.54 11.09
CA TYR A 201 24.23 -0.84 12.15
C TYR A 201 24.79 -1.86 13.12
N LYS A 202 24.28 -1.79 14.36
CA LYS A 202 24.53 -2.78 15.42
C LYS A 202 23.25 -3.58 15.64
N GLU A 203 23.20 -4.80 15.13
CA GLU A 203 22.01 -5.65 15.12
C GLU A 203 21.39 -5.86 16.49
N LYS A 204 22.22 -6.13 17.52
CA LYS A 204 21.73 -6.39 18.88
C LYS A 204 21.07 -5.21 19.57
N GLU A 205 21.39 -4.00 19.16
CA GLU A 205 20.95 -2.75 19.80
C GLU A 205 19.95 -2.00 18.94
N THR A 206 19.71 -2.45 17.70
CA THR A 206 18.92 -1.73 16.66
C THR A 206 19.38 -0.29 16.49
N LEU A 207 20.70 -0.06 16.52
CA LEU A 207 21.32 1.25 16.40
C LEU A 207 21.99 1.40 15.03
N PHE A 208 21.70 2.51 14.35
CA PHE A 208 22.30 2.89 13.08
C PHE A 208 23.25 4.06 13.27
N PHE A 209 24.39 4.03 12.57
CA PHE A 209 25.37 5.10 12.60
C PHE A 209 25.71 5.54 11.19
N THR A 210 25.65 6.84 10.97
CA THR A 210 26.18 7.52 9.80
C THR A 210 27.58 8.05 10.09
N PHE A 211 28.43 8.18 9.08
CA PHE A 211 29.80 8.67 9.24
C PHE A 211 30.03 9.89 8.39
N HIS A 212 30.50 10.95 9.00
CA HIS A 212 30.82 12.23 8.37
C HIS A 212 32.34 12.49 8.43
N LYS A 213 32.84 13.11 7.36
CA LYS A 213 34.25 13.48 7.30
C LYS A 213 34.50 14.77 8.09
N GLY A 214 35.38 14.72 9.07
CA GLY A 214 35.83 15.89 9.82
C GLY A 214 36.82 16.76 9.05
N ALA A 215 37.15 17.91 9.61
CA ALA A 215 38.16 18.85 9.03
C ALA A 215 39.58 18.26 8.98
N ASP A 216 39.87 17.30 9.86
CA ASP A 216 41.09 16.52 9.92
C ASP A 216 41.16 15.38 8.89
N GLY A 217 40.05 15.13 8.17
CA GLY A 217 39.92 14.05 7.20
C GLY A 217 39.48 12.72 7.75
N GLU A 218 39.34 12.60 9.08
CA GLU A 218 38.85 11.39 9.75
C GLU A 218 37.32 11.26 9.69
N LEU A 219 36.82 10.03 9.88
CA LEU A 219 35.38 9.74 9.88
C LEU A 219 34.83 9.69 11.31
N TYR A 220 33.82 10.48 11.57
CA TYR A 220 33.13 10.59 12.85
C TYR A 220 31.72 9.98 12.79
N PRO A 221 31.36 9.08 13.71
CA PRO A 221 30.04 8.49 13.75
C PRO A 221 29.03 9.47 14.37
N LEU A 222 27.81 9.49 13.80
CA LEU A 222 26.64 10.13 14.34
C LEU A 222 25.52 9.08 14.38
N ASN A 223 24.69 9.09 15.45
CA ASN A 223 23.50 8.25 15.44
C ASN A 223 22.55 8.71 14.34
N LEU A 224 21.99 7.77 13.57
CA LEU A 224 21.10 8.09 12.46
C LEU A 224 19.92 8.98 12.90
N TYR A 225 19.39 8.77 14.09
CA TYR A 225 18.25 9.54 14.60
C TYR A 225 18.63 10.95 15.10
N ASP A 226 19.94 11.26 15.16
CA ASP A 226 20.45 12.61 15.40
C ASP A 226 20.72 13.38 14.11
N GLU A 227 20.53 12.74 12.95
CA GLU A 227 20.62 13.38 11.63
C GLU A 227 19.47 14.36 11.41
N SER A 228 19.64 15.21 10.40
CA SER A 228 18.53 16.08 9.99
C SER A 228 17.33 15.27 9.49
N GLU A 229 16.13 15.79 9.71
CA GLU A 229 14.90 15.22 9.16
C GLU A 229 14.99 14.96 7.65
N GLY A 230 15.59 15.88 6.90
CA GLY A 230 15.82 15.72 5.46
C GLY A 230 16.71 14.53 5.12
N THR A 231 17.74 14.27 5.93
CA THR A 231 18.62 13.10 5.78
C THR A 231 17.83 11.81 5.99
N ILE A 232 17.07 11.71 7.07
CA ILE A 232 16.25 10.54 7.39
C ILE A 232 15.22 10.29 6.29
N LYS A 233 14.49 11.32 5.86
CA LYS A 233 13.54 11.25 4.74
C LYS A 233 14.18 10.79 3.44
N SER A 234 15.40 11.23 3.15
CA SER A 234 16.12 10.83 1.94
C SER A 234 16.49 9.34 1.97
N ILE A 235 16.89 8.82 3.12
CA ILE A 235 17.16 7.39 3.30
C ILE A 235 15.87 6.58 3.14
N MET A 236 14.78 7.01 3.75
CA MET A 236 13.46 6.38 3.61
C MET A 236 12.99 6.39 2.15
N LEU A 237 13.13 7.51 1.46
CA LEU A 237 12.80 7.64 0.04
C LEU A 237 13.60 6.65 -0.81
N PHE A 238 14.92 6.53 -0.56
CA PHE A 238 15.76 5.55 -1.26
C PHE A 238 15.22 4.13 -1.07
N ILE A 239 14.87 3.76 0.16
CA ILE A 239 14.36 2.42 0.47
C ILE A 239 13.04 2.16 -0.27
N HIS A 240 12.09 3.09 -0.23
CA HIS A 240 10.81 2.97 -0.92
C HIS A 240 10.99 2.88 -2.44
N ALA A 241 11.81 3.75 -3.03
CA ALA A 241 12.09 3.73 -4.46
C ALA A 241 12.78 2.43 -4.88
N HIS A 242 13.74 1.96 -4.08
CA HIS A 242 14.42 0.69 -4.34
C HIS A 242 13.45 -0.49 -4.29
N MET A 243 12.58 -0.56 -3.27
CA MET A 243 11.55 -1.59 -3.17
C MET A 243 10.56 -1.54 -4.34
N ALA A 244 10.13 -0.35 -4.73
CA ALA A 244 9.23 -0.18 -5.87
C ALA A 244 9.85 -0.72 -7.17
N ILE A 245 11.12 -0.40 -7.42
CA ILE A 245 11.83 -0.83 -8.63
C ILE A 245 12.03 -2.35 -8.68
N ILE A 246 12.46 -2.98 -7.58
CA ILE A 246 12.77 -4.42 -7.59
C ILE A 246 11.54 -5.32 -7.57
N ASN A 247 10.40 -4.82 -7.05
CA ASN A 247 9.16 -5.58 -6.95
C ASN A 247 8.11 -5.16 -8.00
N ASP A 248 8.44 -4.20 -8.88
CA ASP A 248 7.51 -3.61 -9.86
C ASP A 248 6.25 -3.00 -9.20
N TYR A 249 6.44 -2.34 -8.05
CA TYR A 249 5.37 -1.67 -7.31
C TYR A 249 5.15 -0.24 -7.80
N VAL A 250 3.96 0.28 -7.56
CA VAL A 250 3.67 1.71 -7.72
C VAL A 250 4.15 2.45 -6.48
N LEU A 251 4.99 3.48 -6.65
CA LEU A 251 5.38 4.38 -5.57
C LEU A 251 4.60 5.69 -5.69
N VAL A 252 3.91 6.05 -4.62
CA VAL A 252 3.18 7.32 -4.47
C VAL A 252 3.86 8.13 -3.37
N MET A 253 4.13 9.41 -3.66
CA MET A 253 4.81 10.32 -2.73
C MET A 253 4.00 11.61 -2.56
N ASP A 254 3.91 12.10 -1.32
CA ASP A 254 3.34 13.42 -0.98
C ASP A 254 4.41 14.36 -0.41
#